data_2f9f0e3b1190f6dff32ff452269f08c6
#
_entry.id   2f9f0e3b1190f6dff32ff452269f08c6
#
_cell.length_a   1.000
_cell.length_b   1.000
_cell.length_c   1.000
_cell.angle_alpha   90.00
_cell.angle_beta   90.00
_cell.angle_gamma   90.00
#
_symmetry.space_group_name_H-M   'P 1'
#
loop_
_entity.id
_entity.type
_entity.pdbx_description
1 polymer ?
#
loop_
_entity_poly.entity_id
_entity_poly.type
_entity_poly.pdbx_seq_one_letter_code
_entity_poly.pdbx_strand_id
1 'polypeptide(L)'
;HSNRIVVTAAVNQVVFTKAVPVGSVLTLEAKVSRSFSSSMEIFVDVWIEDRETGERSKVNEGIYTFVAVNDMGVAVKVPEIVPETDLEKERYAGALRRKQLSLVLAKKMKPEEATELKALFI
;
A
#
# COMPACT_ATOMS: atom_id res chain seq x y z
N HIS A 1 12.38 1.30 -5.49
CA HIS A 1 12.27 -0.14 -5.79
C HIS A 1 12.32 -0.43 -7.29
N SER A 2 11.47 0.19 -8.07
CA SER A 2 11.39 -0.11 -9.52
C SER A 2 12.49 0.53 -10.38
N ASN A 3 13.16 1.56 -9.88
CA ASN A 3 14.08 2.42 -10.63
C ASN A 3 13.43 3.05 -11.88
N ARG A 4 12.11 3.25 -11.83
CA ARG A 4 11.31 3.84 -12.91
C ARG A 4 10.57 5.06 -12.40
N ILE A 5 10.13 5.90 -13.32
CA ILE A 5 9.19 6.97 -13.02
C ILE A 5 7.87 6.30 -12.60
N VAL A 6 7.28 6.78 -11.53
CA VAL A 6 5.98 6.25 -11.05
C VAL A 6 4.95 7.36 -11.02
N VAL A 7 3.69 6.98 -11.25
CA VAL A 7 2.55 7.88 -11.13
C VAL A 7 1.55 7.30 -10.15
N THR A 8 0.89 8.17 -9.39
CA THR A 8 -0.15 7.75 -8.46
C THR A 8 -1.39 7.32 -9.23
N ALA A 9 -1.78 6.06 -9.08
CA ALA A 9 -2.97 5.52 -9.72
C ALA A 9 -4.20 5.63 -8.81
N ALA A 10 -4.03 5.41 -7.49
CA ALA A 10 -5.11 5.47 -6.53
C ALA A 10 -4.61 5.67 -5.11
N VAL A 11 -5.44 6.31 -4.29
CA VAL A 11 -5.31 6.30 -2.82
C VAL A 11 -6.43 5.39 -2.32
N ASN A 12 -6.06 4.20 -1.85
CA ASN A 12 -7.04 3.17 -1.54
C ASN A 12 -7.63 3.31 -0.15
N GLN A 13 -6.80 3.72 0.81
CA GLN A 13 -7.23 3.84 2.20
C GLN A 13 -6.32 4.83 2.93
N VAL A 14 -6.94 5.68 3.76
CA VAL A 14 -6.23 6.55 4.71
C VAL A 14 -6.98 6.48 6.04
N VAL A 15 -6.30 6.06 7.09
CA VAL A 15 -6.88 5.92 8.43
C VAL A 15 -6.16 6.84 9.41
N PHE A 16 -6.92 7.72 10.06
CA PHE A 16 -6.41 8.60 11.11
C PHE A 16 -6.83 8.07 12.47
N THR A 17 -5.88 7.69 13.31
CA THR A 17 -6.15 7.12 14.63
C THR A 17 -6.01 8.14 15.76
N LYS A 18 -5.22 9.19 15.54
CA LYS A 18 -4.99 10.25 16.52
C LYS A 18 -4.82 11.61 15.86
N ALA A 19 -5.19 12.67 16.57
CA ALA A 19 -4.84 14.03 16.17
C ALA A 19 -3.34 14.25 16.32
N VAL A 20 -2.75 15.04 15.42
CA VAL A 20 -1.33 15.39 15.45
C VAL A 20 -1.21 16.82 15.92
N PRO A 21 -0.66 17.07 17.13
CA PRO A 21 -0.46 18.42 17.63
C PRO A 21 0.56 19.20 16.78
N VAL A 22 0.38 20.52 16.72
CA VAL A 22 1.36 21.41 16.08
C VAL A 22 2.69 21.31 16.81
N GLY A 23 3.79 21.24 16.09
CA GLY A 23 5.13 21.08 16.64
C GLY A 23 5.56 19.64 16.87
N SER A 24 4.73 18.67 16.53
CA SER A 24 5.10 17.25 16.59
C SER A 24 6.17 16.90 15.57
N VAL A 25 7.01 15.91 15.91
CA VAL A 25 7.94 15.30 14.95
C VAL A 25 7.24 14.09 14.33
N LEU A 26 7.10 14.12 13.01
CA LEU A 26 6.50 13.04 12.25
C LEU A 26 7.57 12.19 11.58
N THR A 27 7.40 10.87 11.66
CA THR A 27 8.19 9.91 10.90
C THR A 27 7.25 9.17 9.95
N LEU A 28 7.57 9.20 8.66
CA LEU A 28 6.83 8.47 7.64
C LEU A 28 7.68 7.31 7.15
N GLU A 29 7.13 6.12 7.21
CA GLU A 29 7.76 4.91 6.68
C GLU A 29 6.91 4.37 5.54
N ALA A 30 7.45 4.39 4.33
CA ALA A 30 6.78 3.89 3.14
C ALA A 30 7.47 2.61 2.68
N LYS A 31 6.68 1.55 2.49
CA LYS A 31 7.19 0.26 2.03
C LYS A 31 6.27 -0.33 0.97
N VAL A 32 6.87 -0.93 -0.05
CA VAL A 32 6.11 -1.68 -1.04
C VAL A 32 5.57 -2.95 -0.37
N SER A 33 4.26 -3.07 -0.29
CA SER A 33 3.61 -4.25 0.28
C SER A 33 3.50 -5.38 -0.74
N ARG A 34 3.26 -5.04 -1.99
CA ARG A 34 3.23 -6.01 -3.11
C ARG A 34 3.42 -5.30 -4.43
N SER A 35 4.18 -5.94 -5.32
CA SER A 35 4.23 -5.55 -6.73
C SER A 35 3.36 -6.48 -7.56
N PHE A 36 2.67 -5.90 -8.53
CA PHE A 36 1.92 -6.62 -9.56
C PHE A 36 2.71 -6.52 -10.87
N SER A 37 2.10 -6.60 -12.04
CA SER A 37 2.89 -6.53 -13.28
C SER A 37 3.55 -5.16 -13.47
N SER A 38 2.78 -4.08 -13.46
CA SER A 38 3.29 -2.71 -13.62
C SER A 38 2.91 -1.78 -12.47
N SER A 39 2.10 -2.24 -11.54
CA SER A 39 1.65 -1.47 -10.38
C SER A 39 2.26 -2.00 -9.08
N MET A 40 2.27 -1.14 -8.07
CA MET A 40 2.78 -1.46 -6.74
C MET A 40 1.82 -0.90 -5.71
N GLU A 41 1.54 -1.68 -4.67
CA GLU A 41 0.87 -1.17 -3.49
C GLU A 41 1.92 -0.74 -2.48
N ILE A 42 1.74 0.48 -1.94
CA ILE A 42 2.64 1.08 -0.96
C ILE A 42 1.86 1.30 0.34
N PHE A 43 2.35 0.75 1.44
CA PHE A 43 1.91 1.09 2.78
C PHE A 43 2.74 2.24 3.31
N VAL A 44 2.08 3.26 3.83
CA VAL A 44 2.74 4.38 4.51
C VAL A 44 2.25 4.41 5.95
N ASP A 45 3.16 4.21 6.88
CA ASP A 45 2.91 4.34 8.30
C ASP A 45 3.42 5.69 8.77
N VAL A 46 2.61 6.42 9.52
CA VAL A 46 2.97 7.73 10.07
C VAL A 46 2.98 7.65 11.59
N TRP A 47 4.12 8.03 12.17
CA TRP A 47 4.36 7.99 13.61
C TRP A 47 4.63 9.39 14.14
N ILE A 48 4.19 9.66 15.36
CA ILE A 48 4.66 10.82 16.12
C ILE A 48 5.60 10.34 17.21
N GLU A 49 6.58 11.17 17.54
CA GLU A 49 7.53 10.91 18.61
C GLU A 49 7.34 11.91 19.72
N ASP A 50 7.23 11.40 20.96
CA ASP A 50 7.24 12.22 22.15
C ASP A 50 8.66 12.76 22.39
N ARG A 51 8.80 14.07 22.48
CA ARG A 51 10.11 14.72 22.62
C ARG A 51 10.78 14.45 23.95
N GLU A 52 9.99 14.18 24.98
CA GLU A 52 10.51 13.96 26.34
C GLU A 52 10.90 12.51 26.56
N THR A 53 10.06 11.56 26.12
CA THR A 53 10.28 10.13 26.36
C THR A 53 10.91 9.40 25.18
N GLY A 54 10.88 9.99 23.98
CA GLY A 54 11.31 9.33 22.74
C GLY A 54 10.34 8.25 22.27
N GLU A 55 9.20 8.09 22.91
CA GLU A 55 8.20 7.08 22.59
C GLU A 55 7.47 7.44 21.30
N ARG A 56 7.30 6.45 20.42
CA ARG A 56 6.61 6.60 19.14
C ARG A 56 5.19 6.05 19.21
N SER A 57 4.25 6.79 18.63
CA SER A 57 2.86 6.35 18.49
C SER A 57 2.43 6.47 17.03
N LYS A 58 1.77 5.44 16.52
CA LYS A 58 1.24 5.45 15.16
C LYS A 58 -0.04 6.28 15.13
N VAL A 59 -0.10 7.26 14.23
CA VAL A 59 -1.23 8.20 14.13
C VAL A 59 -1.98 8.09 12.82
N ASN A 60 -1.36 7.51 11.80
CA ASN A 60 -1.96 7.42 10.48
C ASN A 60 -1.40 6.21 9.74
N GLU A 61 -2.22 5.68 8.86
CA GLU A 61 -1.85 4.62 7.94
C GLU A 61 -2.50 4.90 6.59
N GLY A 62 -1.72 4.83 5.53
CA GLY A 62 -2.22 5.04 4.18
C GLY A 62 -1.83 3.89 3.26
N ILE A 63 -2.69 3.59 2.31
CA ILE A 63 -2.45 2.58 1.28
C ILE A 63 -2.60 3.25 -0.08
N TYR A 64 -1.55 3.19 -0.88
CA TYR A 64 -1.45 3.87 -2.16
C TYR A 64 -1.09 2.88 -3.26
N THR A 65 -1.59 3.12 -4.46
CA THR A 65 -1.21 2.37 -5.65
C THR A 65 -0.46 3.27 -6.62
N PHE A 66 0.71 2.84 -7.05
CA PHE A 66 1.53 3.53 -8.05
C PHE A 66 1.73 2.62 -9.26
N VAL A 67 1.86 3.22 -10.42
CA VAL A 67 2.16 2.53 -11.67
C VAL A 67 3.51 3.01 -12.17
N ALA A 68 4.39 2.06 -12.48
CA ALA A 68 5.69 2.36 -13.11
C ALA A 68 5.48 2.61 -14.60
N VAL A 69 6.07 3.69 -15.11
CA VAL A 69 5.97 4.08 -16.52
C VAL A 69 7.35 4.36 -17.10
N ASN A 70 7.45 4.25 -18.43
CA ASN A 70 8.65 4.67 -19.16
C ASN A 70 8.55 6.16 -19.53
N ASP A 71 9.54 6.67 -20.27
CA ASP A 71 9.61 8.07 -20.69
C ASP A 71 8.43 8.49 -21.58
N MET A 72 7.74 7.53 -22.19
CA MET A 72 6.57 7.78 -23.04
C MET A 72 5.25 7.65 -22.28
N GLY A 73 5.30 7.44 -20.95
CA GLY A 73 4.12 7.27 -20.12
C GLY A 73 3.44 5.90 -20.24
N VAL A 74 4.13 4.93 -20.84
CA VAL A 74 3.60 3.57 -21.01
C VAL A 74 3.98 2.72 -19.77
N ALA A 75 3.02 1.95 -19.25
CA ALA A 75 3.23 1.08 -18.10
C ALA A 75 4.32 0.03 -18.39
N VAL A 76 5.24 -0.14 -17.44
CA VAL A 76 6.34 -1.10 -17.53
C VAL A 76 6.34 -2.03 -16.34
N LYS A 77 6.88 -3.22 -16.54
CA LYS A 77 6.96 -4.24 -15.49
C LYS A 77 7.86 -3.78 -14.35
N VAL A 78 7.45 -4.08 -13.11
CA VAL A 78 8.23 -3.84 -11.90
C VAL A 78 8.76 -5.15 -11.33
N PRO A 79 9.89 -5.12 -10.58
CA PRO A 79 10.42 -6.31 -9.92
C PRO A 79 9.44 -6.85 -8.88
N GLU A 80 9.45 -8.15 -8.69
CA GLU A 80 8.66 -8.81 -7.66
C GLU A 80 9.19 -8.51 -6.26
N ILE A 81 8.28 -8.49 -5.28
CA ILE A 81 8.60 -8.39 -3.86
C ILE A 81 8.45 -9.78 -3.25
N VAL A 82 9.42 -10.15 -2.40
CA VAL A 82 9.35 -11.36 -1.60
C VAL A 82 9.20 -10.94 -0.14
N PRO A 83 8.01 -11.18 0.49
CA PRO A 83 7.84 -10.81 1.89
C PRO A 83 8.63 -11.76 2.80
N GLU A 84 9.29 -11.20 3.82
CA GLU A 84 10.13 -11.95 4.75
C GLU A 84 9.57 -11.98 6.16
N THR A 85 9.13 -10.84 6.70
CA THR A 85 8.57 -10.77 8.05
C THR A 85 7.10 -11.16 8.06
N ASP A 86 6.56 -11.49 9.24
CA ASP A 86 5.14 -11.82 9.39
C ASP A 86 4.24 -10.65 8.99
N LEU A 87 4.61 -9.42 9.34
CA LEU A 87 3.89 -8.22 8.94
C LEU A 87 3.93 -8.02 7.42
N GLU A 88 5.08 -8.23 6.80
CA GLU A 88 5.21 -8.14 5.34
C GLU A 88 4.36 -9.18 4.64
N LYS A 89 4.32 -10.42 5.15
CA LYS A 89 3.49 -11.50 4.61
C LYS A 89 2.00 -11.19 4.74
N GLU A 90 1.58 -10.64 5.86
CA GLU A 90 0.19 -10.21 6.09
C GLU A 90 -0.21 -9.11 5.11
N ARG A 91 0.62 -8.08 4.96
CA ARG A 91 0.38 -6.97 4.04
C ARG A 91 0.41 -7.43 2.58
N TYR A 92 1.30 -8.33 2.25
CA TYR A 92 1.42 -8.93 0.92
C TYR A 92 0.14 -9.69 0.53
N ALA A 93 -0.37 -10.54 1.42
CA ALA A 93 -1.62 -11.27 1.20
C ALA A 93 -2.82 -10.33 1.10
N GLY A 94 -2.89 -9.33 1.99
CA GLY A 94 -3.95 -8.33 1.99
C GLY A 94 -3.96 -7.48 0.71
N ALA A 95 -2.79 -7.20 0.14
CA ALA A 95 -2.67 -6.44 -1.10
C ALA A 95 -3.38 -7.12 -2.27
N LEU A 96 -3.30 -8.45 -2.37
CA LEU A 96 -4.00 -9.19 -3.41
C LEU A 96 -5.52 -9.08 -3.25
N ARG A 97 -6.02 -9.19 -2.04
CA ARG A 97 -7.46 -9.00 -1.75
C ARG A 97 -7.95 -7.61 -2.17
N ARG A 98 -7.19 -6.57 -1.83
CA ARG A 98 -7.49 -5.19 -2.21
C ARG A 98 -7.44 -4.98 -3.72
N LYS A 99 -6.48 -5.59 -4.40
CA LYS A 99 -6.36 -5.53 -5.85
C LYS A 99 -7.57 -6.19 -6.53
N GLN A 100 -7.95 -7.37 -6.06
CA GLN A 100 -9.11 -8.10 -6.60
C GLN A 100 -10.41 -7.34 -6.37
N LEU A 101 -10.61 -6.77 -5.18
CA LEU A 101 -11.77 -5.94 -4.90
C LEU A 101 -11.83 -4.73 -5.84
N SER A 102 -10.71 -4.05 -6.03
CA SER A 102 -10.60 -2.91 -6.93
C SER A 102 -10.98 -3.28 -8.37
N LEU A 103 -10.52 -4.44 -8.85
CA LEU A 103 -10.84 -4.93 -10.19
C LEU A 103 -12.32 -5.30 -10.32
N VAL A 104 -12.90 -5.92 -9.31
CA VAL A 104 -14.33 -6.25 -9.28
C VAL A 104 -15.17 -4.98 -9.33
N LEU A 105 -14.84 -3.96 -8.51
CA LEU A 105 -15.55 -2.69 -8.48
C LEU A 105 -15.41 -1.92 -9.80
N ALA A 106 -14.29 -2.06 -10.50
CA ALA A 106 -14.07 -1.47 -11.81
C ALA A 106 -14.66 -2.32 -12.97
N LYS A 107 -15.31 -3.44 -12.65
CA LYS A 107 -15.87 -4.39 -13.62
C LYS A 107 -14.84 -5.01 -14.56
N LYS A 108 -13.57 -5.08 -14.12
CA LYS A 108 -12.47 -5.71 -14.86
C LYS A 108 -12.24 -7.16 -14.45
N MET A 109 -12.90 -7.60 -13.38
CA MET A 109 -12.84 -8.96 -12.87
C MET A 109 -14.21 -9.35 -12.35
N LYS A 110 -14.62 -10.59 -12.57
CA LYS A 110 -15.87 -11.13 -12.02
C LYS A 110 -15.66 -11.52 -10.55
N PRO A 111 -16.68 -11.38 -9.68
CA PRO A 111 -16.55 -11.81 -8.29
C PRO A 111 -16.12 -13.26 -8.13
N GLU A 112 -16.53 -14.15 -9.05
CA GLU A 112 -16.18 -15.57 -9.04
C GLU A 112 -14.68 -15.81 -9.27
N GLU A 113 -13.99 -14.89 -9.94
CA GLU A 113 -12.55 -14.97 -10.22
C GLU A 113 -11.68 -14.46 -9.08
N ALA A 114 -12.28 -13.75 -8.09
CA ALA A 114 -11.56 -13.15 -6.98
C ALA A 114 -11.36 -14.14 -5.84
N THR A 115 -10.39 -15.01 -5.98
CA THR A 115 -10.12 -16.12 -5.04
C THR A 115 -9.84 -15.67 -3.62
N GLU A 116 -9.01 -14.63 -3.44
CA GLU A 116 -8.65 -14.12 -2.13
C GLU A 116 -9.79 -13.35 -1.47
N LEU A 117 -10.57 -12.62 -2.28
CA LEU A 117 -11.72 -11.88 -1.77
C LEU A 117 -12.81 -12.84 -1.30
N LYS A 118 -13.07 -13.90 -2.04
CA LYS A 118 -14.03 -14.96 -1.66
C LYS A 118 -13.68 -15.61 -0.34
N ALA A 119 -12.41 -15.84 -0.06
CA ALA A 119 -11.96 -16.47 1.16
C ALA A 119 -12.38 -15.73 2.43
N LEU A 120 -12.70 -14.43 2.33
CA LEU A 120 -13.18 -13.63 3.46
C LEU A 120 -14.63 -13.93 3.84
N PHE A 121 -15.39 -14.56 2.97
CA PHE A 121 -16.84 -14.77 3.14
C PHE A 121 -17.22 -16.25 3.34
N ILE A 122 -16.23 -17.11 3.49
CA ILE A 122 -16.46 -18.55 3.70
C ILE A 122 -16.20 -18.96 5.14
#